data_3486eae30b2a6c7d979a882d3fc0319b
#
_entry.id   3486eae30b2a6c7d979a882d3fc0319b
#
_cell.length_a   1.000
_cell.length_b   1.000
_cell.length_c   1.000
_cell.angle_alpha   90.00
_cell.angle_beta   90.00
_cell.angle_gamma   90.00
#
_symmetry.space_group_name_H-M   'P 1'
#
loop_
_entity.id
_entity.type
_entity.pdbx_description
1 polymer ?
#
loop_
_entity_poly.entity_id
_entity_poly.type
_entity_poly.pdbx_seq_one_letter_code
_entity_poly.pdbx_strand_id
1 'polypeptide(L)'
;MGFTRGFIEFERIEQPHVSVEERVKSFCEIYGTLTDEQAKIQAGRCMDCGIPFCMHECPLHNDSPDFNEFVSEDQMSKAYNVLSATNNFPEITGRICPALCEEGCTLGIHRKAVGIKSVERKIAEYAFEHGLVKPIVNKNRTGKKVCVVGSGPAALAAAQQLNRFGHDVTVLEKMNKIGGLLRYGIPDFKLPKEILDRRISQLEQEGITFKTKTIVGGIKELEHGVHNDSLTEVRGEQLLKDYDAIVLAPGSESPRDLKLPGRSLSGIYFALDFLIAQNRENNGDCPNPIDVKGKNVVVIGGGETASDCIGVSIRKGAASVVQLDYHDELPESVDLTLAWPEWRKIKRTSTSHEEGCTRLFSTNTTAFEGKDKLEAVLTQKVKWGEGRQFDGIAGTESKIKADVVLIAMGYSHPSSALIKEFNLETDKRGNIKADTQGAKAYQTSCEKVLAAGDGRKGQSLVVYAIAEGRQCAKAVDDFLNRE
;
A
#
# COMPACT_ATOMS: atom_id res chain seq x y z
N MET A 1 17.63 14.23 29.18
CA MET A 1 17.22 12.88 29.59
C MET A 1 15.76 12.71 29.29
N GLY A 2 15.42 11.71 28.51
CA GLY A 2 14.02 11.34 28.22
C GLY A 2 13.30 10.89 29.50
N PHE A 3 12.03 10.53 29.36
CA PHE A 3 11.21 10.11 30.51
C PHE A 3 11.56 8.69 30.94
N THR A 4 12.31 8.50 31.99
CA THR A 4 12.71 7.16 32.50
C THR A 4 11.54 6.25 32.89
N ARG A 5 10.34 6.80 33.10
CA ARG A 5 9.12 6.09 33.51
C ARG A 5 7.90 6.46 32.67
N GLY A 6 8.08 7.07 31.50
CA GLY A 6 6.98 7.54 30.66
C GLY A 6 5.97 6.46 30.28
N PHE A 7 6.41 5.20 30.16
CA PHE A 7 5.54 4.05 29.90
C PHE A 7 4.60 3.70 31.09
N ILE A 8 4.88 4.21 32.30
CA ILE A 8 4.03 4.08 33.49
C ILE A 8 3.18 5.36 33.68
N GLU A 9 3.77 6.52 33.45
CA GLU A 9 3.23 7.83 33.82
C GLU A 9 2.25 8.35 32.73
N PHE A 10 2.48 8.01 31.46
CA PHE A 10 1.71 8.54 30.36
C PHE A 10 0.81 7.49 29.71
N GLU A 11 -0.39 7.90 29.36
CA GLU A 11 -1.30 7.11 28.53
C GLU A 11 -1.00 7.34 27.03
N ARG A 12 -1.44 6.40 26.19
CA ARG A 12 -1.36 6.57 24.75
C ARG A 12 -2.25 7.72 24.29
N ILE A 13 -1.68 8.66 23.55
CA ILE A 13 -2.40 9.69 22.81
C ILE A 13 -2.69 9.13 21.44
N GLU A 14 -3.96 8.99 21.09
CA GLU A 14 -4.34 8.56 19.75
C GLU A 14 -4.09 9.71 18.77
N GLN A 15 -3.81 9.36 17.51
CA GLN A 15 -3.60 10.34 16.47
C GLN A 15 -4.87 11.20 16.30
N PRO A 16 -4.78 12.53 16.35
CA PRO A 16 -5.95 13.38 16.17
C PRO A 16 -6.57 13.15 14.79
N HIS A 17 -7.89 13.15 14.71
CA HIS A 17 -8.62 13.00 13.45
C HIS A 17 -9.87 13.87 13.42
N VAL A 18 -10.29 14.24 12.22
CA VAL A 18 -11.48 15.04 11.96
C VAL A 18 -12.73 14.25 12.31
N SER A 19 -13.76 14.91 12.87
CA SER A 19 -15.03 14.25 13.21
C SER A 19 -15.71 13.64 11.98
N VAL A 20 -16.57 12.63 12.17
CA VAL A 20 -17.28 11.96 11.06
C VAL A 20 -18.09 12.97 10.25
N GLU A 21 -18.83 13.86 10.93
CA GLU A 21 -19.72 14.84 10.30
C GLU A 21 -18.96 15.82 9.38
N GLU A 22 -17.71 16.12 9.72
CA GLU A 22 -16.89 17.02 8.92
C GLU A 22 -16.10 16.28 7.83
N ARG A 23 -15.48 15.14 8.16
CA ARG A 23 -14.60 14.44 7.23
C ARG A 23 -15.30 13.84 6.02
N VAL A 24 -16.59 13.51 6.12
CA VAL A 24 -17.39 13.01 5.00
C VAL A 24 -17.73 14.07 3.94
N LYS A 25 -17.53 15.37 4.25
CA LYS A 25 -17.84 16.48 3.34
C LYS A 25 -16.75 16.76 2.32
N SER A 26 -15.54 16.20 2.49
CA SER A 26 -14.39 16.49 1.62
C SER A 26 -13.48 15.27 1.46
N PHE A 27 -12.52 15.38 0.54
CA PHE A 27 -11.42 14.42 0.38
C PHE A 27 -10.12 14.87 1.06
N CYS A 28 -10.17 15.90 1.92
CA CYS A 28 -9.02 16.35 2.70
C CYS A 28 -8.55 15.27 3.67
N GLU A 29 -7.26 15.30 4.02
CA GLU A 29 -6.65 14.36 4.96
C GLU A 29 -7.41 14.36 6.31
N ILE A 30 -7.76 13.17 6.78
CA ILE A 30 -8.59 13.01 7.99
C ILE A 30 -7.76 12.95 9.27
N TYR A 31 -6.51 12.51 9.19
CA TYR A 31 -5.64 12.42 10.36
C TYR A 31 -4.73 13.65 10.47
N GLY A 32 -4.71 14.24 11.65
CA GLY A 32 -3.75 15.28 12.02
C GLY A 32 -2.38 14.71 12.42
N THR A 33 -1.42 15.57 12.65
CA THR A 33 -0.10 15.25 13.19
C THR A 33 -0.07 15.59 14.69
N LEU A 34 0.63 14.81 15.50
CA LEU A 34 0.85 15.13 16.92
C LEU A 34 1.54 16.49 17.06
N THR A 35 1.21 17.25 18.09
CA THR A 35 2.00 18.41 18.49
C THR A 35 3.38 17.96 18.99
N ASP A 36 4.34 18.87 19.10
CA ASP A 36 5.69 18.55 19.60
C ASP A 36 5.62 17.91 20.99
N GLU A 37 4.83 18.50 21.90
CA GLU A 37 4.65 17.98 23.25
C GLU A 37 3.97 16.59 23.27
N GLN A 38 2.93 16.40 22.44
CA GLN A 38 2.27 15.11 22.32
C GLN A 38 3.22 14.03 21.78
N ALA A 39 4.04 14.37 20.79
CA ALA A 39 5.04 13.45 20.23
C ALA A 39 6.10 13.08 21.26
N LYS A 40 6.59 14.05 22.02
CA LYS A 40 7.54 13.87 23.10
C LYS A 40 6.98 12.92 24.18
N ILE A 41 5.75 13.14 24.63
CA ILE A 41 5.06 12.25 25.57
C ILE A 41 4.91 10.84 24.99
N GLN A 42 4.47 10.70 23.74
CA GLN A 42 4.29 9.38 23.12
C GLN A 42 5.61 8.64 22.94
N ALA A 43 6.65 9.31 22.49
CA ALA A 43 7.98 8.77 22.34
C ALA A 43 8.56 8.33 23.71
N GLY A 44 8.37 9.15 24.75
CA GLY A 44 8.78 8.85 26.13
C GLY A 44 8.10 7.64 26.76
N ARG A 45 7.06 7.07 26.13
CA ARG A 45 6.46 5.79 26.53
C ARG A 45 7.27 4.57 26.06
N CYS A 46 8.29 4.76 25.23
CA CYS A 46 9.18 3.68 24.85
C CYS A 46 9.94 3.16 26.07
N MET A 47 9.98 1.82 26.22
CA MET A 47 10.68 1.17 27.35
C MET A 47 12.16 0.90 27.02
N ASP A 48 12.61 1.22 25.81
CA ASP A 48 13.94 0.89 25.32
C ASP A 48 14.29 -0.59 25.57
N CYS A 49 13.51 -1.48 24.99
CA CYS A 49 13.64 -2.92 25.21
C CYS A 49 14.96 -3.46 24.65
N GLY A 50 15.73 -4.22 25.46
CA GLY A 50 16.96 -4.89 25.02
C GLY A 50 16.74 -5.88 23.85
N ILE A 51 15.51 -6.35 23.64
CA ILE A 51 15.05 -7.07 22.45
C ILE A 51 13.86 -6.31 21.90
N PRO A 52 14.06 -5.41 20.93
CA PRO A 52 13.01 -4.54 20.42
C PRO A 52 12.13 -5.26 19.36
N PHE A 53 11.09 -5.96 19.82
CA PHE A 53 10.16 -6.66 18.93
C PHE A 53 9.49 -5.72 17.91
N CYS A 54 9.31 -4.44 18.24
CA CYS A 54 8.83 -3.43 17.28
C CYS A 54 9.74 -3.30 16.05
N MET A 55 11.07 -3.38 16.23
CA MET A 55 12.02 -3.44 15.10
C MET A 55 11.89 -4.75 14.34
N HIS A 56 11.76 -5.86 15.06
CA HIS A 56 11.68 -7.19 14.44
C HIS A 56 10.44 -7.34 13.57
N GLU A 57 9.29 -6.88 14.06
CA GLU A 57 8.02 -6.93 13.32
C GLU A 57 7.94 -5.91 12.16
N CYS A 58 8.79 -4.89 12.16
CA CYS A 58 8.88 -3.94 11.06
C CYS A 58 9.70 -4.52 9.90
N PRO A 59 9.15 -4.72 8.69
CA PRO A 59 9.91 -5.21 7.54
C PRO A 59 11.08 -4.32 7.12
N LEU A 60 11.05 -3.04 7.51
CA LEU A 60 12.13 -2.08 7.30
C LEU A 60 13.16 -2.12 8.42
N HIS A 61 12.88 -2.81 9.51
CA HIS A 61 13.68 -2.81 10.73
C HIS A 61 13.98 -1.40 11.23
N ASN A 62 12.94 -0.53 11.21
CA ASN A 62 13.06 0.83 11.74
C ASN A 62 13.49 0.79 13.19
N ASP A 63 14.55 1.51 13.52
CA ASP A 63 15.05 1.61 14.88
C ASP A 63 14.15 2.49 15.73
N SER A 64 13.05 1.86 16.18
CA SER A 64 12.00 2.55 16.93
C SER A 64 12.43 2.98 18.32
N PRO A 65 13.24 2.25 19.10
CA PRO A 65 13.76 2.72 20.35
C PRO A 65 14.55 4.02 20.21
N ASP A 66 15.56 4.05 19.33
CA ASP A 66 16.46 5.19 19.18
C ASP A 66 15.73 6.45 18.70
N PHE A 67 14.87 6.34 17.68
CA PHE A 67 14.16 7.54 17.25
C PHE A 67 13.14 8.04 18.31
N ASN A 68 12.52 7.15 19.10
CA ASN A 68 11.67 7.56 20.21
C ASN A 68 12.49 8.25 21.32
N GLU A 69 13.67 7.75 21.66
CA GLU A 69 14.56 8.41 22.62
C GLU A 69 14.86 9.84 22.15
N PHE A 70 15.34 10.01 20.92
CA PHE A 70 15.66 11.33 20.39
C PHE A 70 14.45 12.27 20.35
N VAL A 71 13.25 11.80 20.01
CA VAL A 71 12.03 12.62 20.07
C VAL A 71 11.71 13.02 21.50
N SER A 72 11.85 12.10 22.47
CA SER A 72 11.60 12.38 23.89
C SER A 72 12.57 13.40 24.49
N GLU A 73 13.72 13.58 23.86
CA GLU A 73 14.78 14.55 24.22
C GLU A 73 14.79 15.82 23.36
N ASP A 74 13.74 16.07 22.56
CA ASP A 74 13.63 17.19 21.61
C ASP A 74 14.72 17.22 20.52
N GLN A 75 15.31 16.06 20.19
CA GLN A 75 16.38 15.91 19.21
C GLN A 75 15.85 15.44 17.84
N MET A 76 14.84 16.13 17.29
CA MET A 76 14.11 15.72 16.09
C MET A 76 15.02 15.46 14.87
N SER A 77 16.10 16.22 14.69
CA SER A 77 17.05 16.02 13.60
C SER A 77 17.78 14.67 13.70
N LYS A 78 18.13 14.24 14.91
CA LYS A 78 18.72 12.92 15.14
C LYS A 78 17.69 11.81 14.93
N ALA A 79 16.47 12.00 15.43
CA ALA A 79 15.36 11.07 15.19
C ALA A 79 15.13 10.85 13.69
N TYR A 80 15.14 11.93 12.88
CA TYR A 80 15.02 11.81 11.42
C TYR A 80 16.20 11.07 10.80
N ASN A 81 17.43 11.30 11.23
CA ASN A 81 18.60 10.59 10.70
C ASN A 81 18.51 9.07 10.95
N VAL A 82 18.08 8.66 12.16
CA VAL A 82 17.86 7.24 12.47
C VAL A 82 16.76 6.66 11.61
N LEU A 83 15.59 7.32 11.55
CA LEU A 83 14.43 6.84 10.80
C LEU A 83 14.72 6.74 9.29
N SER A 84 15.36 7.76 8.71
CA SER A 84 15.66 7.80 7.26
C SER A 84 16.76 6.82 6.82
N ALA A 85 17.55 6.28 7.74
CA ALA A 85 18.54 5.25 7.43
C ALA A 85 17.89 3.94 6.98
N THR A 86 16.75 3.59 7.55
CA THR A 86 16.02 2.35 7.24
C THR A 86 14.79 2.57 6.37
N ASN A 87 14.14 3.74 6.44
CA ASN A 87 12.90 4.04 5.73
C ASN A 87 13.07 5.18 4.71
N ASN A 88 12.83 4.89 3.44
CA ASN A 88 12.91 5.88 2.37
C ASN A 88 11.77 6.92 2.44
N PHE A 89 10.58 6.51 2.92
CA PHE A 89 9.34 7.29 2.80
C PHE A 89 8.54 7.32 4.11
N PRO A 90 9.12 7.84 5.22
CA PRO A 90 8.47 7.82 6.52
C PRO A 90 7.21 8.69 6.56
N GLU A 91 7.08 9.71 5.72
CA GLU A 91 5.88 10.52 5.56
C GLU A 91 4.70 9.71 4.97
N ILE A 92 4.99 8.67 4.18
CA ILE A 92 4.00 7.76 3.59
C ILE A 92 3.65 6.66 4.60
N THR A 93 4.65 5.96 5.14
CA THR A 93 4.42 4.87 6.10
C THR A 93 3.77 5.37 7.38
N GLY A 94 4.14 6.54 7.87
CA GLY A 94 3.51 7.19 9.02
C GLY A 94 2.02 7.54 8.81
N ARG A 95 1.54 7.52 7.54
CA ARG A 95 0.12 7.71 7.22
C ARG A 95 -0.62 6.40 6.99
N ILE A 96 -0.09 5.51 6.15
CA ILE A 96 -0.85 4.38 5.60
C ILE A 96 -0.34 3.00 6.04
N CYS A 97 0.77 2.91 6.78
CA CYS A 97 1.21 1.64 7.33
C CYS A 97 0.23 1.15 8.41
N PRO A 98 -0.12 -0.15 8.43
CA PRO A 98 -0.96 -0.71 9.49
C PRO A 98 -0.26 -0.77 10.85
N ALA A 99 1.04 -0.43 10.94
CA ALA A 99 1.85 -0.37 12.15
C ALA A 99 2.10 -1.73 12.82
N LEU A 100 2.71 -2.67 12.08
CA LEU A 100 3.16 -3.97 12.62
C LEU A 100 4.07 -3.78 13.84
N CYS A 101 4.88 -2.72 13.86
CA CYS A 101 5.73 -2.36 14.99
C CYS A 101 4.95 -2.11 16.29
N GLU A 102 3.73 -1.56 16.21
CA GLU A 102 2.86 -1.35 17.38
C GLU A 102 2.24 -2.66 17.87
N GLU A 103 1.93 -3.60 16.97
CA GLU A 103 1.49 -4.95 17.34
C GLU A 103 2.58 -5.72 18.08
N GLY A 104 3.83 -5.61 17.62
CA GLY A 104 5.00 -6.22 18.27
C GLY A 104 5.50 -5.46 19.51
N CYS A 105 4.97 -4.28 19.82
CA CYS A 105 5.45 -3.50 20.96
C CYS A 105 5.20 -4.23 22.28
N THR A 106 6.26 -4.51 23.05
CA THR A 106 6.20 -5.22 24.34
C THR A 106 5.29 -4.51 25.36
N LEU A 107 5.23 -3.18 25.35
CA LEU A 107 4.30 -2.42 26.18
C LEU A 107 2.84 -2.80 25.88
N GLY A 108 2.54 -3.21 24.64
CA GLY A 108 1.21 -3.61 24.18
C GLY A 108 0.64 -4.85 24.88
N ILE A 109 1.46 -5.63 25.60
CA ILE A 109 1.01 -6.82 26.35
C ILE A 109 0.15 -6.43 27.56
N HIS A 110 0.52 -5.34 28.25
CA HIS A 110 -0.12 -4.94 29.52
C HIS A 110 -0.80 -3.57 29.45
N ARG A 111 -0.47 -2.76 28.45
CA ARG A 111 -0.99 -1.41 28.22
C ARG A 111 -1.23 -1.21 26.73
N LYS A 112 -1.74 -0.05 26.32
CA LYS A 112 -1.73 0.35 24.91
C LYS A 112 -0.27 0.53 24.45
N ALA A 113 0.09 -0.04 23.29
CA ALA A 113 1.39 0.10 22.65
C ALA A 113 1.84 1.56 22.52
N VAL A 114 3.11 1.82 22.33
CA VAL A 114 3.62 3.13 21.92
C VAL A 114 3.02 3.51 20.57
N GLY A 115 2.64 4.77 20.39
CA GLY A 115 2.15 5.30 19.11
C GLY A 115 3.28 5.51 18.10
N ILE A 116 3.98 4.43 17.74
CA ILE A 116 5.21 4.47 16.91
C ILE A 116 4.93 5.12 15.56
N LYS A 117 3.85 4.73 14.89
CA LYS A 117 3.46 5.28 13.58
C LYS A 117 3.19 6.78 13.64
N SER A 118 2.52 7.27 14.69
CA SER A 118 2.23 8.70 14.84
C SER A 118 3.48 9.51 15.17
N VAL A 119 4.43 8.95 15.91
CA VAL A 119 5.76 9.55 16.16
C VAL A 119 6.57 9.56 14.85
N GLU A 120 6.61 8.47 14.09
CA GLU A 120 7.26 8.40 12.77
C GLU A 120 6.74 9.48 11.82
N ARG A 121 5.40 9.64 11.74
CA ARG A 121 4.79 10.72 10.95
C ARG A 121 5.26 12.10 11.42
N LYS A 122 5.28 12.35 12.73
CA LYS A 122 5.72 13.64 13.28
C LYS A 122 7.18 13.93 12.94
N ILE A 123 8.07 12.95 13.04
CA ILE A 123 9.47 13.09 12.66
C ILE A 123 9.57 13.48 11.16
N ALA A 124 8.82 12.78 10.30
CA ALA A 124 8.86 13.02 8.86
C ALA A 124 8.35 14.43 8.49
N GLU A 125 7.21 14.86 9.06
CA GLU A 125 6.67 16.20 8.79
C GLU A 125 7.62 17.29 9.29
N TYR A 126 8.12 17.15 10.52
CA TYR A 126 9.14 18.06 11.06
C TYR A 126 10.35 18.19 10.13
N ALA A 127 10.82 17.05 9.61
CA ALA A 127 11.99 17.04 8.72
C ALA A 127 11.75 17.79 7.40
N PHE A 128 10.56 17.67 6.82
CA PHE A 128 10.18 18.46 5.63
C PHE A 128 10.03 19.94 5.95
N GLU A 129 9.32 20.28 7.03
CA GLU A 129 9.07 21.67 7.46
C GLU A 129 10.35 22.42 7.76
N HIS A 130 11.36 21.73 8.33
CA HIS A 130 12.64 22.34 8.72
C HIS A 130 13.77 22.12 7.70
N GLY A 131 13.46 21.63 6.49
CA GLY A 131 14.44 21.45 5.41
C GLY A 131 15.54 20.42 5.72
N LEU A 132 15.26 19.42 6.57
CA LEU A 132 16.18 18.32 6.84
C LEU A 132 16.18 17.27 5.72
N VAL A 133 15.07 17.17 4.98
CA VAL A 133 14.96 16.29 3.82
C VAL A 133 15.69 16.93 2.64
N LYS A 134 16.94 16.56 2.45
CA LYS A 134 17.79 17.08 1.38
C LYS A 134 18.05 16.03 0.32
N PRO A 135 18.14 16.41 -0.98
CA PRO A 135 18.60 15.52 -2.03
C PRO A 135 20.01 15.00 -1.76
N ILE A 136 20.18 13.69 -1.83
CA ILE A 136 21.49 13.04 -1.68
C ILE A 136 22.03 12.69 -3.06
N VAL A 137 22.93 13.53 -3.56
CA VAL A 137 23.59 13.31 -4.87
C VAL A 137 24.93 12.63 -4.65
N ASN A 138 25.04 11.37 -5.08
CA ASN A 138 26.32 10.66 -5.07
C ASN A 138 27.20 11.19 -6.20
N LYS A 139 28.34 11.78 -5.83
CA LYS A 139 29.34 12.31 -6.79
C LYS A 139 30.17 11.21 -7.46
N ASN A 140 30.25 10.05 -6.84
CA ASN A 140 30.99 8.90 -7.37
C ASN A 140 30.04 8.04 -8.22
N ARG A 141 29.90 8.38 -9.50
CA ARG A 141 29.04 7.63 -10.43
C ARG A 141 29.76 6.39 -10.93
N THR A 142 29.05 5.26 -10.99
CA THR A 142 29.58 3.97 -11.49
C THR A 142 29.58 3.87 -13.01
N GLY A 143 28.83 4.75 -13.70
CA GLY A 143 28.59 4.65 -15.14
C GLY A 143 27.63 3.53 -15.54
N LYS A 144 27.13 2.74 -14.59
CA LYS A 144 26.14 1.68 -14.84
C LYS A 144 24.74 2.27 -14.94
N LYS A 145 23.97 1.83 -15.93
CA LYS A 145 22.61 2.27 -16.21
C LYS A 145 21.60 1.22 -15.74
N VAL A 146 20.67 1.61 -14.90
CA VAL A 146 19.61 0.73 -14.39
C VAL A 146 18.23 1.26 -14.78
N CYS A 147 17.41 0.39 -15.35
CA CYS A 147 16.00 0.66 -15.63
C CYS A 147 15.14 0.08 -14.51
N VAL A 148 14.21 0.88 -13.95
CA VAL A 148 13.20 0.41 -13.01
C VAL A 148 11.84 0.52 -13.69
N VAL A 149 11.10 -0.59 -13.78
CA VAL A 149 9.79 -0.68 -14.41
C VAL A 149 8.70 -0.66 -13.34
N GLY A 150 7.84 0.35 -13.38
CA GLY A 150 6.86 0.70 -12.35
C GLY A 150 7.33 1.85 -11.48
N SER A 151 6.40 2.50 -10.77
CA SER A 151 6.68 3.66 -9.89
C SER A 151 5.99 3.58 -8.53
N GLY A 152 5.54 2.40 -8.13
CA GLY A 152 5.02 2.15 -6.79
C GLY A 152 6.12 2.20 -5.71
N PRO A 153 5.77 1.96 -4.43
CA PRO A 153 6.71 2.10 -3.31
C PRO A 153 7.96 1.23 -3.43
N ALA A 154 7.85 0.01 -3.97
CA ALA A 154 9.00 -0.86 -4.22
C ALA A 154 9.94 -0.29 -5.28
N ALA A 155 9.37 0.20 -6.39
CA ALA A 155 10.13 0.81 -7.48
C ALA A 155 10.85 2.08 -7.03
N LEU A 156 10.14 2.98 -6.32
CA LEU A 156 10.74 4.24 -5.83
C LEU A 156 11.85 3.99 -4.81
N ALA A 157 11.68 3.00 -3.91
CA ALA A 157 12.70 2.63 -2.94
C ALA A 157 13.93 2.03 -3.63
N ALA A 158 13.72 1.15 -4.62
CA ALA A 158 14.80 0.59 -5.42
C ALA A 158 15.55 1.68 -6.19
N ALA A 159 14.82 2.57 -6.88
CA ALA A 159 15.40 3.66 -7.64
C ALA A 159 16.25 4.59 -6.78
N GLN A 160 15.76 4.98 -5.59
CA GLN A 160 16.52 5.83 -4.68
C GLN A 160 17.80 5.15 -4.18
N GLN A 161 17.74 3.88 -3.77
CA GLN A 161 18.93 3.17 -3.28
C GLN A 161 19.96 2.98 -4.39
N LEU A 162 19.53 2.58 -5.59
CA LEU A 162 20.41 2.44 -6.74
C LEU A 162 21.11 3.74 -7.12
N ASN A 163 20.36 4.85 -7.11
CA ASN A 163 20.95 6.17 -7.36
C ASN A 163 21.95 6.58 -6.28
N ARG A 164 21.66 6.24 -5.00
CA ARG A 164 22.60 6.46 -3.88
C ARG A 164 23.84 5.58 -3.96
N PHE A 165 23.79 4.39 -4.55
CA PHE A 165 24.95 3.56 -4.88
C PHE A 165 25.77 4.13 -6.04
N GLY A 166 25.27 5.14 -6.75
CA GLY A 166 25.98 5.83 -7.83
C GLY A 166 25.61 5.37 -9.23
N HIS A 167 24.56 4.55 -9.39
CA HIS A 167 24.08 4.13 -10.71
C HIS A 167 23.21 5.20 -11.37
N ASP A 168 23.15 5.21 -12.71
CA ASP A 168 22.25 6.06 -13.47
C ASP A 168 20.89 5.38 -13.60
N VAL A 169 19.86 5.95 -12.95
CA VAL A 169 18.57 5.31 -12.80
C VAL A 169 17.50 5.99 -13.64
N THR A 170 16.80 5.20 -14.46
CA THR A 170 15.60 5.61 -15.20
C THR A 170 14.40 4.77 -14.73
N VAL A 171 13.32 5.44 -14.33
CA VAL A 171 12.06 4.80 -13.96
C VAL A 171 11.06 4.95 -15.09
N LEU A 172 10.49 3.85 -15.55
CA LEU A 172 9.43 3.81 -16.56
C LEU A 172 8.08 3.57 -15.87
N GLU A 173 7.12 4.45 -16.13
CA GLU A 173 5.77 4.36 -15.57
C GLU A 173 4.73 4.44 -16.71
N LYS A 174 3.83 3.46 -16.76
CA LYS A 174 2.77 3.40 -17.78
C LYS A 174 1.65 4.43 -17.58
N MET A 175 1.44 4.86 -16.34
CA MET A 175 0.45 5.88 -16.02
C MET A 175 1.00 7.30 -16.29
N ASN A 176 0.11 8.30 -16.25
CA ASN A 176 0.48 9.69 -16.54
C ASN A 176 1.27 10.38 -15.41
N LYS A 177 1.27 9.84 -14.18
CA LYS A 177 2.00 10.36 -13.02
C LYS A 177 2.70 9.23 -12.26
N ILE A 178 3.74 9.58 -11.52
CA ILE A 178 4.53 8.67 -10.68
C ILE A 178 3.80 8.37 -9.37
N GLY A 179 3.95 7.14 -8.84
CA GLY A 179 3.50 6.76 -7.50
C GLY A 179 2.74 5.43 -7.40
N GLY A 180 2.35 4.82 -8.52
CA GLY A 180 1.59 3.58 -8.50
C GLY A 180 0.32 3.68 -7.64
N LEU A 181 0.04 2.69 -6.79
CA LEU A 181 -1.13 2.71 -5.91
C LEU A 181 -1.10 3.81 -4.84
N LEU A 182 0.06 4.36 -4.48
CA LEU A 182 0.12 5.52 -3.59
C LEU A 182 -0.59 6.73 -4.19
N ARG A 183 -0.52 6.86 -5.52
CA ARG A 183 -1.20 7.93 -6.26
C ARG A 183 -2.61 7.57 -6.67
N TYR A 184 -2.79 6.38 -7.22
CA TYR A 184 -4.02 6.03 -7.91
C TYR A 184 -4.96 5.14 -7.10
N GLY A 185 -4.45 4.34 -6.15
CA GLY A 185 -5.25 3.43 -5.34
C GLY A 185 -5.73 4.03 -4.03
N ILE A 186 -4.84 4.69 -3.30
CA ILE A 186 -5.13 5.22 -1.98
C ILE A 186 -5.86 6.56 -2.10
N PRO A 187 -7.03 6.76 -1.44
CA PRO A 187 -7.75 8.02 -1.47
C PRO A 187 -6.98 9.17 -0.82
N ASP A 188 -7.23 10.42 -1.30
CA ASP A 188 -6.58 11.63 -0.79
C ASP A 188 -6.81 11.85 0.71
N PHE A 189 -7.97 11.47 1.22
CA PHE A 189 -8.26 11.58 2.66
C PHE A 189 -7.41 10.66 3.56
N LYS A 190 -6.71 9.67 3.00
CA LYS A 190 -5.69 8.86 3.69
C LYS A 190 -4.27 9.27 3.35
N LEU A 191 -4.01 9.68 2.09
CA LEU A 191 -2.70 10.09 1.61
C LEU A 191 -2.85 11.22 0.57
N PRO A 192 -2.74 12.48 0.99
CA PRO A 192 -2.73 13.63 0.10
C PRO A 192 -1.62 13.54 -0.95
N LYS A 193 -1.92 13.90 -2.20
CA LYS A 193 -0.96 13.69 -3.30
C LYS A 193 0.21 14.65 -3.29
N GLU A 194 0.07 15.82 -2.67
CA GLU A 194 1.18 16.75 -2.41
C GLU A 194 2.29 16.14 -1.54
N ILE A 195 1.94 15.21 -0.64
CA ILE A 195 2.93 14.47 0.16
C ILE A 195 3.82 13.59 -0.74
N LEU A 196 3.20 12.97 -1.75
CA LEU A 196 3.92 12.17 -2.73
C LEU A 196 4.71 13.04 -3.69
N ASP A 197 4.14 14.18 -4.14
CA ASP A 197 4.76 15.08 -5.11
C ASP A 197 6.04 15.70 -4.54
N ARG A 198 6.05 16.14 -3.27
CA ARG A 198 7.27 16.67 -2.64
C ARG A 198 8.39 15.63 -2.55
N ARG A 199 8.04 14.33 -2.35
CA ARG A 199 9.02 13.24 -2.35
C ARG A 199 9.54 12.95 -3.76
N ILE A 200 8.68 12.90 -4.76
CA ILE A 200 9.08 12.70 -6.16
C ILE A 200 10.03 13.82 -6.60
N SER A 201 9.72 15.08 -6.27
CA SER A 201 10.59 16.23 -6.57
C SER A 201 11.98 16.07 -5.93
N GLN A 202 12.08 15.56 -4.69
CA GLN A 202 13.37 15.26 -4.07
C GLN A 202 14.13 14.17 -4.84
N LEU A 203 13.45 13.10 -5.28
CA LEU A 203 14.07 12.00 -6.04
C LEU A 203 14.59 12.49 -7.41
N GLU A 204 13.87 13.40 -8.06
CA GLU A 204 14.33 14.07 -9.29
C GLU A 204 15.58 14.90 -9.04
N GLN A 205 15.61 15.66 -7.95
CA GLN A 205 16.79 16.43 -7.53
C GLN A 205 17.98 15.53 -7.14
N GLU A 206 17.76 14.30 -6.70
CA GLU A 206 18.81 13.31 -6.49
C GLU A 206 19.39 12.77 -7.82
N GLY A 207 18.74 13.03 -8.96
CA GLY A 207 19.20 12.66 -10.30
C GLY A 207 18.48 11.46 -10.92
N ILE A 208 17.37 10.99 -10.34
CA ILE A 208 16.55 9.93 -10.92
C ILE A 208 15.74 10.49 -12.09
N THR A 209 15.78 9.83 -13.23
CA THR A 209 14.98 10.19 -14.41
C THR A 209 13.67 9.43 -14.42
N PHE A 210 12.54 10.14 -14.48
CA PHE A 210 11.20 9.56 -14.61
C PHE A 210 10.67 9.71 -16.04
N LYS A 211 10.15 8.61 -16.62
CA LYS A 211 9.46 8.59 -17.92
C LYS A 211 8.06 8.01 -17.71
N THR A 212 7.08 8.89 -17.63
CA THR A 212 5.65 8.51 -17.54
C THR A 212 5.08 8.18 -18.91
N LYS A 213 3.85 7.63 -18.95
CA LYS A 213 3.15 7.22 -20.17
C LYS A 213 3.99 6.28 -21.05
N THR A 214 4.83 5.46 -20.42
CA THR A 214 5.75 4.53 -21.08
C THR A 214 5.55 3.13 -20.52
N ILE A 215 5.07 2.22 -21.36
CA ILE A 215 4.86 0.81 -21.01
C ILE A 215 5.98 -0.06 -21.57
N VAL A 216 6.34 -1.09 -20.82
CA VAL A 216 7.21 -2.16 -21.27
C VAL A 216 6.36 -3.32 -21.77
N GLY A 217 6.51 -3.66 -23.04
CA GLY A 217 5.63 -4.57 -23.78
C GLY A 217 4.56 -3.84 -24.58
N GLY A 218 3.61 -4.58 -25.11
CA GLY A 218 2.55 -4.04 -25.98
C GLY A 218 1.29 -3.60 -25.23
N ILE A 219 0.75 -2.45 -25.54
CA ILE A 219 -0.53 -1.94 -24.98
C ILE A 219 -1.69 -2.89 -25.32
N LYS A 220 -1.71 -3.43 -26.54
CA LYS A 220 -2.77 -4.34 -27.00
C LYS A 220 -2.78 -5.70 -26.30
N GLU A 221 -1.73 -6.02 -25.58
CA GLU A 221 -1.55 -7.30 -24.87
C GLU A 221 -2.00 -7.23 -23.41
N LEU A 222 -2.44 -6.04 -22.93
CA LEU A 222 -2.89 -5.87 -21.55
C LEU A 222 -4.24 -6.58 -21.31
N GLU A 223 -4.35 -7.20 -20.16
CA GLU A 223 -5.57 -7.85 -19.70
C GLU A 223 -6.64 -6.82 -19.31
N HIS A 224 -7.90 -7.25 -19.34
CA HIS A 224 -9.01 -6.44 -18.86
C HIS A 224 -8.83 -6.08 -17.38
N GLY A 225 -9.03 -4.81 -17.05
CA GLY A 225 -8.85 -4.27 -15.70
C GLY A 225 -7.44 -3.84 -15.35
N VAL A 226 -6.48 -3.94 -16.27
CA VAL A 226 -5.14 -3.35 -16.12
C VAL A 226 -5.16 -1.93 -16.67
N HIS A 227 -4.92 -0.95 -15.77
CA HIS A 227 -4.93 0.48 -16.11
C HIS A 227 -3.65 0.91 -16.82
N ASN A 228 -3.80 1.76 -17.84
CA ASN A 228 -2.69 2.24 -18.64
C ASN A 228 -3.01 3.59 -19.33
N ASP A 229 -2.04 4.51 -19.31
CA ASP A 229 -2.08 5.81 -20.02
C ASP A 229 -0.95 5.95 -21.05
N SER A 230 -0.27 4.84 -21.39
CA SER A 230 0.95 4.89 -22.20
C SER A 230 0.70 5.40 -23.60
N LEU A 231 1.61 6.22 -24.07
CA LEU A 231 1.74 6.71 -25.43
C LEU A 231 2.99 6.11 -26.11
N THR A 232 3.89 5.53 -25.31
CA THR A 232 5.15 4.93 -25.76
C THR A 232 5.22 3.48 -25.32
N GLU A 233 5.48 2.60 -26.26
CA GLU A 233 5.83 1.19 -26.01
C GLU A 233 7.34 1.01 -26.10
N VAL A 234 7.92 0.33 -25.12
CA VAL A 234 9.35 -0.03 -25.10
C VAL A 234 9.44 -1.55 -25.02
N ARG A 235 10.23 -2.14 -25.92
CA ARG A 235 10.41 -3.59 -25.94
C ARG A 235 11.50 -4.02 -24.98
N GLY A 236 11.33 -5.21 -24.36
CA GLY A 236 12.28 -5.79 -23.42
C GLY A 236 13.67 -5.96 -24.02
N GLU A 237 13.76 -6.39 -25.28
CA GLU A 237 15.03 -6.50 -25.99
C GLU A 237 15.81 -5.17 -26.07
N GLN A 238 15.08 -4.05 -26.27
CA GLN A 238 15.71 -2.73 -26.28
C GLN A 238 16.23 -2.36 -24.88
N LEU A 239 15.45 -2.65 -23.82
CA LEU A 239 15.92 -2.41 -22.45
C LEU A 239 17.14 -3.26 -22.09
N LEU A 240 17.17 -4.54 -22.46
CA LEU A 240 18.30 -5.44 -22.23
C LEU A 240 19.59 -4.98 -22.94
N LYS A 241 19.44 -4.23 -24.06
CA LYS A 241 20.58 -3.65 -24.80
C LYS A 241 21.04 -2.32 -24.18
N ASP A 242 20.10 -1.47 -23.75
CA ASP A 242 20.40 -0.09 -23.35
C ASP A 242 20.80 0.04 -21.88
N TYR A 243 20.44 -0.96 -21.03
CA TYR A 243 20.68 -0.95 -19.60
C TYR A 243 21.54 -2.14 -19.15
N ASP A 244 22.32 -1.93 -18.11
CA ASP A 244 23.17 -2.96 -17.48
C ASP A 244 22.35 -3.89 -16.59
N ALA A 245 21.26 -3.37 -15.97
CA ALA A 245 20.29 -4.16 -15.21
C ALA A 245 18.88 -3.55 -15.31
N ILE A 246 17.86 -4.39 -15.10
CA ILE A 246 16.45 -4.01 -15.11
C ILE A 246 15.81 -4.50 -13.81
N VAL A 247 15.10 -3.63 -13.10
CA VAL A 247 14.29 -3.97 -11.94
C VAL A 247 12.82 -3.94 -12.32
N LEU A 248 12.14 -5.06 -12.21
CA LEU A 248 10.69 -5.13 -12.39
C LEU A 248 9.99 -4.98 -11.03
N ALA A 249 9.25 -3.89 -10.86
CA ALA A 249 8.43 -3.62 -9.69
C ALA A 249 7.02 -3.13 -10.09
N PRO A 250 6.31 -3.89 -10.96
CA PRO A 250 5.04 -3.48 -11.55
C PRO A 250 3.86 -3.50 -10.56
N GLY A 251 4.01 -4.18 -9.43
CA GLY A 251 2.91 -4.47 -8.53
C GLY A 251 2.10 -5.70 -8.96
N SER A 252 0.97 -5.94 -8.28
CA SER A 252 -0.05 -6.92 -8.67
C SER A 252 -1.18 -6.17 -9.37
N GLU A 253 -1.45 -6.50 -10.62
CA GLU A 253 -2.32 -5.69 -11.51
C GLU A 253 -3.57 -6.42 -11.98
N SER A 254 -3.55 -7.75 -12.04
CA SER A 254 -4.67 -8.56 -12.52
C SER A 254 -5.75 -8.68 -11.43
N PRO A 255 -6.94 -8.07 -11.60
CA PRO A 255 -7.98 -8.10 -10.58
C PRO A 255 -8.56 -9.51 -10.44
N ARG A 256 -8.89 -9.89 -9.21
CA ARG A 256 -9.70 -11.08 -8.96
C ARG A 256 -11.15 -10.77 -9.26
N ASP A 257 -11.77 -11.58 -10.12
CA ASP A 257 -13.14 -11.39 -10.58
C ASP A 257 -14.08 -12.48 -10.06
N LEU A 258 -15.37 -12.14 -10.01
CA LEU A 258 -16.47 -13.04 -9.69
C LEU A 258 -17.15 -13.49 -10.98
N LYS A 259 -16.86 -14.71 -11.44
CA LYS A 259 -17.49 -15.31 -12.63
C LYS A 259 -18.87 -15.86 -12.27
N LEU A 260 -19.80 -14.97 -11.93
CA LEU A 260 -21.15 -15.30 -11.49
C LEU A 260 -22.20 -14.89 -12.54
N PRO A 261 -23.41 -15.49 -12.49
CA PRO A 261 -24.54 -15.04 -13.32
C PRO A 261 -24.77 -13.53 -13.16
N GLY A 262 -25.00 -12.82 -14.26
CA GLY A 262 -25.22 -11.39 -14.27
C GLY A 262 -23.95 -10.52 -14.20
N ARG A 263 -22.72 -11.10 -14.20
CA ARG A 263 -21.47 -10.32 -14.11
C ARG A 263 -21.30 -9.26 -15.22
N SER A 264 -21.90 -9.45 -16.35
CA SER A 264 -21.84 -8.52 -17.51
C SER A 264 -22.83 -7.36 -17.44
N LEU A 265 -23.69 -7.29 -16.43
CA LEU A 265 -24.60 -6.16 -16.22
C LEU A 265 -23.81 -4.86 -16.01
N SER A 266 -24.33 -3.75 -16.56
CA SER A 266 -23.76 -2.44 -16.30
C SER A 266 -23.97 -2.05 -14.81
N GLY A 267 -22.99 -1.36 -14.22
CA GLY A 267 -22.99 -1.01 -12.81
C GLY A 267 -22.08 -1.87 -11.92
N ILE A 268 -21.34 -2.84 -12.50
CA ILE A 268 -20.40 -3.71 -11.80
C ILE A 268 -18.97 -3.38 -12.24
N TYR A 269 -18.17 -2.86 -11.31
CA TYR A 269 -16.82 -2.35 -11.56
C TYR A 269 -15.79 -3.02 -10.64
N PHE A 270 -14.54 -3.06 -11.04
CA PHE A 270 -13.47 -3.34 -10.10
C PHE A 270 -13.19 -2.15 -9.18
N ALA A 271 -12.74 -2.41 -7.98
CA ALA A 271 -12.45 -1.36 -6.99
C ALA A 271 -11.49 -0.29 -7.53
N LEU A 272 -10.42 -0.69 -8.25
CA LEU A 272 -9.47 0.27 -8.79
C LEU A 272 -10.04 1.11 -9.94
N ASP A 273 -11.03 0.63 -10.71
CA ASP A 273 -11.71 1.47 -11.71
C ASP A 273 -12.31 2.71 -11.03
N PHE A 274 -12.95 2.50 -9.88
CA PHE A 274 -13.57 3.56 -9.10
C PHE A 274 -12.57 4.45 -8.36
N LEU A 275 -11.58 3.85 -7.68
CA LEU A 275 -10.59 4.58 -6.89
C LEU A 275 -9.65 5.41 -7.76
N ILE A 276 -9.15 4.85 -8.87
CA ILE A 276 -8.31 5.57 -9.83
C ILE A 276 -9.06 6.76 -10.43
N ALA A 277 -10.30 6.53 -10.86
CA ALA A 277 -11.12 7.58 -11.43
C ALA A 277 -11.39 8.71 -10.41
N GLN A 278 -11.65 8.37 -9.14
CA GLN A 278 -11.86 9.35 -8.11
C GLN A 278 -10.59 10.14 -7.77
N ASN A 279 -9.44 9.47 -7.64
CA ASN A 279 -8.17 10.16 -7.39
C ASN A 279 -7.81 11.08 -8.56
N ARG A 280 -8.13 10.72 -9.80
CA ARG A 280 -7.97 11.60 -10.97
C ARG A 280 -8.90 12.81 -10.90
N GLU A 281 -10.16 12.63 -10.55
CA GLU A 281 -11.12 13.72 -10.37
C GLU A 281 -10.63 14.70 -9.30
N ASN A 282 -10.19 14.20 -8.14
CA ASN A 282 -9.65 15.02 -7.06
C ASN A 282 -8.41 15.82 -7.47
N ASN A 283 -7.58 15.25 -8.34
CA ASN A 283 -6.37 15.89 -8.86
C ASN A 283 -6.62 16.80 -10.11
N GLY A 284 -7.88 16.94 -10.52
CA GLY A 284 -8.26 17.78 -11.66
C GLY A 284 -7.94 17.20 -13.03
N ASP A 285 -7.61 15.90 -13.12
CA ASP A 285 -7.23 15.26 -14.40
C ASP A 285 -8.47 15.01 -15.28
N CYS A 286 -9.51 14.38 -14.74
CA CYS A 286 -10.79 14.09 -15.44
C CYS A 286 -11.90 13.75 -14.44
N PRO A 287 -13.17 14.00 -14.77
CA PRO A 287 -14.31 13.57 -13.94
C PRO A 287 -14.36 12.05 -13.78
N ASN A 288 -14.81 11.59 -12.61
CA ASN A 288 -15.06 10.16 -12.37
C ASN A 288 -16.32 9.71 -13.13
N PRO A 289 -16.20 8.78 -14.10
CA PRO A 289 -17.35 8.30 -14.88
C PRO A 289 -18.29 7.39 -14.07
N ILE A 290 -17.83 6.89 -12.92
CA ILE A 290 -18.62 6.01 -12.05
C ILE A 290 -19.37 6.87 -11.03
N ASP A 291 -20.61 7.20 -11.34
CA ASP A 291 -21.47 7.97 -10.46
C ASP A 291 -22.13 7.06 -9.42
N VAL A 292 -22.00 7.44 -8.14
CA VAL A 292 -22.59 6.74 -6.99
C VAL A 292 -23.57 7.62 -6.20
N LYS A 293 -23.73 8.89 -6.59
CA LYS A 293 -24.56 9.85 -5.87
C LYS A 293 -26.03 9.39 -5.85
N GLY A 294 -26.60 9.29 -4.66
CA GLY A 294 -27.98 8.83 -4.45
C GLY A 294 -28.22 7.36 -4.77
N LYS A 295 -27.18 6.55 -5.00
CA LYS A 295 -27.27 5.13 -5.36
C LYS A 295 -26.98 4.21 -4.19
N ASN A 296 -27.48 2.97 -4.29
CA ASN A 296 -27.18 1.89 -3.36
C ASN A 296 -25.89 1.19 -3.87
N VAL A 297 -24.83 1.26 -3.07
CA VAL A 297 -23.52 0.70 -3.41
C VAL A 297 -23.28 -0.56 -2.60
N VAL A 298 -22.87 -1.63 -3.27
CA VAL A 298 -22.41 -2.87 -2.62
C VAL A 298 -20.93 -3.03 -2.90
N VAL A 299 -20.12 -3.16 -1.84
CA VAL A 299 -18.68 -3.41 -1.91
C VAL A 299 -18.39 -4.86 -1.53
N ILE A 300 -17.80 -5.63 -2.43
CA ILE A 300 -17.52 -7.06 -2.20
C ILE A 300 -16.04 -7.22 -1.85
N GLY A 301 -15.77 -7.55 -0.59
CA GLY A 301 -14.44 -7.76 -0.02
C GLY A 301 -14.29 -7.16 1.37
N GLY A 302 -13.36 -7.72 2.18
CA GLY A 302 -13.14 -7.35 3.58
C GLY A 302 -11.86 -6.55 3.86
N GLY A 303 -11.04 -6.25 2.83
CA GLY A 303 -9.71 -5.61 3.00
C GLY A 303 -9.73 -4.09 2.93
N GLU A 304 -8.53 -3.48 3.02
CA GLU A 304 -8.34 -2.02 2.97
C GLU A 304 -8.87 -1.38 1.68
N THR A 305 -8.74 -2.06 0.53
CA THR A 305 -9.30 -1.57 -0.74
C THR A 305 -10.83 -1.45 -0.68
N ALA A 306 -11.50 -2.39 0.00
CA ALA A 306 -12.94 -2.29 0.24
C ALA A 306 -13.29 -1.11 1.14
N SER A 307 -12.52 -0.92 2.22
CA SER A 307 -12.62 0.24 3.10
C SER A 307 -12.46 1.57 2.34
N ASP A 308 -11.51 1.65 1.41
CA ASP A 308 -11.31 2.83 0.57
C ASP A 308 -12.51 3.10 -0.34
N CYS A 309 -13.06 2.05 -0.96
CA CYS A 309 -14.29 2.16 -1.76
C CYS A 309 -15.48 2.65 -0.93
N ILE A 310 -15.63 2.19 0.32
CA ILE A 310 -16.68 2.64 1.25
C ILE A 310 -16.54 4.14 1.50
N GLY A 311 -15.35 4.59 1.96
CA GLY A 311 -15.12 5.99 2.28
C GLY A 311 -15.31 6.94 1.09
N VAL A 312 -14.87 6.52 -0.11
CA VAL A 312 -15.08 7.27 -1.35
C VAL A 312 -16.58 7.33 -1.69
N SER A 313 -17.30 6.20 -1.61
CA SER A 313 -18.74 6.14 -1.93
C SER A 313 -19.56 7.06 -1.04
N ILE A 314 -19.27 7.09 0.26
CA ILE A 314 -19.94 7.96 1.23
C ILE A 314 -19.70 9.43 0.88
N ARG A 315 -18.45 9.85 0.62
CA ARG A 315 -18.08 11.23 0.23
C ARG A 315 -18.70 11.67 -1.08
N LYS A 316 -18.92 10.73 -2.00
CA LYS A 316 -19.62 10.97 -3.27
C LYS A 316 -21.14 11.00 -3.12
N GLY A 317 -21.67 10.82 -1.90
CA GLY A 317 -23.10 10.92 -1.59
C GLY A 317 -23.93 9.70 -1.97
N ALA A 318 -23.39 8.50 -1.84
CA ALA A 318 -24.15 7.25 -1.96
C ALA A 318 -25.34 7.24 -0.98
N ALA A 319 -26.50 6.73 -1.39
CA ALA A 319 -27.68 6.61 -0.54
C ALA A 319 -27.52 5.54 0.54
N SER A 320 -26.81 4.46 0.20
CA SER A 320 -26.43 3.40 1.14
C SER A 320 -25.15 2.73 0.67
N VAL A 321 -24.35 2.23 1.63
CA VAL A 321 -23.17 1.42 1.35
C VAL A 321 -23.25 0.13 2.17
N VAL A 322 -23.18 -1.01 1.50
CA VAL A 322 -23.16 -2.34 2.11
C VAL A 322 -21.87 -3.04 1.74
N GLN A 323 -21.13 -3.52 2.73
CA GLN A 323 -19.94 -4.36 2.54
C GLN A 323 -20.31 -5.83 2.71
N LEU A 324 -19.88 -6.66 1.76
CA LEU A 324 -20.00 -8.12 1.83
C LEU A 324 -18.62 -8.75 2.07
N ASP A 325 -18.51 -9.49 3.17
CA ASP A 325 -17.32 -10.29 3.45
C ASP A 325 -17.77 -11.75 3.66
N TYR A 326 -17.20 -12.66 2.87
CA TYR A 326 -17.49 -14.08 3.00
C TYR A 326 -16.76 -14.75 4.18
N HIS A 327 -15.80 -14.05 4.80
CA HIS A 327 -15.16 -14.52 6.03
C HIS A 327 -16.06 -14.30 7.25
N ASP A 328 -15.81 -15.09 8.27
CA ASP A 328 -16.47 -14.89 9.56
C ASP A 328 -16.03 -13.59 10.21
N GLU A 329 -16.92 -13.01 10.99
CA GLU A 329 -16.59 -11.85 11.79
C GLU A 329 -15.55 -12.22 12.84
N LEU A 330 -14.42 -11.52 12.82
CA LEU A 330 -13.37 -11.72 13.81
C LEU A 330 -13.78 -11.15 15.18
N PRO A 331 -13.24 -11.69 16.28
CA PRO A 331 -13.53 -11.20 17.62
C PRO A 331 -13.00 -9.77 17.81
N GLU A 332 -13.62 -9.01 18.71
CA GLU A 332 -13.18 -7.64 19.05
C GLU A 332 -11.82 -7.63 19.77
N SER A 333 -11.48 -8.71 20.48
CA SER A 333 -10.21 -8.87 21.19
C SER A 333 -9.76 -10.33 21.22
N VAL A 334 -8.48 -10.54 21.41
CA VAL A 334 -7.85 -11.85 21.61
C VAL A 334 -6.97 -11.81 22.85
N ASP A 335 -6.68 -12.98 23.42
CA ASP A 335 -5.71 -13.10 24.50
C ASP A 335 -4.31 -12.72 23.97
N LEU A 336 -3.79 -11.61 24.44
CA LEU A 336 -2.51 -11.08 24.00
C LEU A 336 -1.33 -11.97 24.41
N THR A 337 -1.46 -12.74 25.48
CA THR A 337 -0.40 -13.66 25.93
C THR A 337 -0.20 -14.82 24.95
N LEU A 338 -1.22 -15.14 24.15
CA LEU A 338 -1.17 -16.19 23.13
C LEU A 338 -0.90 -15.65 21.73
N ALA A 339 -1.27 -14.40 21.46
CA ALA A 339 -1.18 -13.81 20.11
C ALA A 339 0.11 -13.01 19.88
N TRP A 340 0.67 -12.37 20.93
CA TRP A 340 1.88 -11.56 20.81
C TRP A 340 3.12 -12.41 20.51
N PRO A 341 4.08 -11.96 19.68
CA PRO A 341 4.16 -10.65 19.00
C PRO A 341 3.47 -10.60 17.63
N GLU A 342 2.78 -11.65 17.21
CA GLU A 342 2.21 -11.76 15.89
C GLU A 342 1.03 -10.79 15.65
N TRP A 343 0.75 -10.56 14.37
CA TRP A 343 -0.41 -9.75 13.96
C TRP A 343 -1.72 -10.36 14.45
N ARG A 344 -2.42 -9.64 15.33
CA ARG A 344 -3.66 -10.12 15.96
C ARG A 344 -4.79 -10.26 14.95
N LYS A 345 -5.48 -11.40 15.00
CA LYS A 345 -6.69 -11.67 14.20
C LYS A 345 -7.92 -11.16 14.96
N ILE A 346 -8.11 -9.86 14.91
CA ILE A 346 -9.25 -9.16 15.51
C ILE A 346 -10.02 -8.38 14.47
N LYS A 347 -11.28 -8.07 14.75
CA LYS A 347 -12.11 -7.17 13.96
C LYS A 347 -11.49 -5.77 13.97
N ARG A 348 -11.13 -5.29 12.79
CA ARG A 348 -10.65 -3.92 12.61
C ARG A 348 -11.73 -3.06 11.97
N THR A 349 -11.94 -1.90 12.55
CA THR A 349 -12.85 -0.88 12.03
C THR A 349 -12.00 0.30 11.56
N SER A 350 -12.05 0.59 10.27
CA SER A 350 -11.38 1.77 9.71
C SER A 350 -12.28 3.00 9.85
N THR A 351 -11.68 4.18 9.68
CA THR A 351 -12.42 5.44 9.64
C THR A 351 -13.56 5.43 8.60
N SER A 352 -13.36 4.77 7.45
CA SER A 352 -14.42 4.64 6.44
C SER A 352 -15.62 3.80 6.90
N HIS A 353 -15.40 2.79 7.74
CA HIS A 353 -16.50 2.02 8.32
C HIS A 353 -17.31 2.84 9.34
N GLU A 354 -16.65 3.71 10.11
CA GLU A 354 -17.28 4.61 11.07
C GLU A 354 -18.17 5.66 10.38
N GLU A 355 -17.90 5.97 9.12
CA GLU A 355 -18.60 6.99 8.34
C GLU A 355 -20.00 6.56 7.88
N GLY A 356 -20.39 5.29 8.02
CA GLY A 356 -21.74 4.83 7.74
C GLY A 356 -21.82 3.72 6.70
N CYS A 357 -21.47 2.50 7.10
CA CYS A 357 -21.52 1.31 6.24
C CYS A 357 -22.17 0.15 6.99
N THR A 358 -23.04 -0.60 6.33
CA THR A 358 -23.53 -1.90 6.84
C THR A 358 -22.54 -3.00 6.44
N ARG A 359 -21.94 -3.70 7.40
CA ARG A 359 -21.02 -4.81 7.17
C ARG A 359 -21.73 -6.15 7.37
N LEU A 360 -21.69 -7.01 6.36
CA LEU A 360 -22.28 -8.34 6.38
C LEU A 360 -21.16 -9.39 6.25
N PHE A 361 -20.87 -10.04 7.37
CA PHE A 361 -19.88 -11.13 7.45
C PHE A 361 -20.53 -12.48 7.14
N SER A 362 -19.67 -13.50 6.87
CA SER A 362 -20.08 -14.85 6.47
C SER A 362 -21.12 -14.82 5.34
N THR A 363 -20.96 -13.89 4.38
CA THR A 363 -21.95 -13.61 3.33
C THR A 363 -21.31 -13.65 1.96
N ASN A 364 -21.64 -14.68 1.18
CA ASN A 364 -21.13 -14.87 -0.18
C ASN A 364 -22.11 -14.29 -1.21
N THR A 365 -21.58 -13.73 -2.28
CA THR A 365 -22.34 -13.31 -3.45
C THR A 365 -22.58 -14.52 -4.34
N THR A 366 -23.82 -14.75 -4.77
CA THR A 366 -24.19 -15.90 -5.61
C THR A 366 -24.56 -15.51 -7.04
N ALA A 367 -25.11 -14.32 -7.26
CA ALA A 367 -25.44 -13.79 -8.56
C ALA A 367 -25.67 -12.27 -8.52
N PHE A 368 -25.68 -11.66 -9.69
CA PHE A 368 -26.12 -10.29 -9.93
C PHE A 368 -27.43 -10.33 -10.73
N GLU A 369 -28.42 -9.53 -10.32
CA GLU A 369 -29.75 -9.52 -10.92
C GLU A 369 -30.05 -8.15 -11.53
N GLY A 370 -30.67 -8.16 -12.68
CA GLY A 370 -31.12 -7.00 -13.45
C GLY A 370 -31.39 -7.37 -14.90
N LYS A 371 -31.91 -6.45 -15.68
CA LYS A 371 -32.16 -6.67 -17.11
C LYS A 371 -30.95 -6.23 -17.96
N ASP A 372 -30.68 -4.94 -18.02
CA ASP A 372 -29.51 -4.35 -18.71
C ASP A 372 -28.53 -3.71 -17.73
N LYS A 373 -29.05 -3.36 -16.56
CA LYS A 373 -28.32 -2.73 -15.46
C LYS A 373 -28.50 -3.56 -14.22
N LEU A 374 -27.55 -3.44 -13.31
CA LEU A 374 -27.63 -4.02 -11.97
C LEU A 374 -28.82 -3.41 -11.21
N GLU A 375 -29.60 -4.28 -10.58
CA GLU A 375 -30.73 -3.93 -9.71
C GLU A 375 -30.56 -4.51 -8.31
N ALA A 376 -29.91 -5.67 -8.21
CA ALA A 376 -29.66 -6.33 -6.93
C ALA A 376 -28.47 -7.29 -6.98
N VAL A 377 -27.94 -7.56 -5.79
CA VAL A 377 -26.98 -8.63 -5.51
C VAL A 377 -27.68 -9.75 -4.75
N LEU A 378 -27.59 -10.97 -5.25
CA LEU A 378 -28.06 -12.15 -4.55
C LEU A 378 -26.95 -12.70 -3.66
N THR A 379 -27.29 -13.01 -2.43
CA THR A 379 -26.35 -13.45 -1.41
C THR A 379 -26.85 -14.68 -0.68
N GLN A 380 -25.91 -15.41 -0.06
CA GLN A 380 -26.21 -16.54 0.82
C GLN A 380 -25.22 -16.53 1.98
N LYS A 381 -25.66 -16.86 3.18
CA LYS A 381 -24.77 -17.08 4.31
C LYS A 381 -23.92 -18.30 4.06
N VAL A 382 -22.68 -18.27 4.55
CA VAL A 382 -21.73 -19.36 4.41
C VAL A 382 -21.19 -19.81 5.76
N LYS A 383 -20.79 -21.08 5.83
CA LYS A 383 -20.08 -21.66 6.97
C LYS A 383 -18.75 -22.20 6.48
N TRP A 384 -17.66 -21.80 7.13
CA TRP A 384 -16.33 -22.29 6.84
C TRP A 384 -16.12 -23.71 7.39
N GLY A 385 -15.57 -24.57 6.54
CA GLY A 385 -15.12 -25.91 6.86
C GLY A 385 -13.59 -26.01 6.90
N GLU A 386 -13.07 -27.21 6.91
CA GLU A 386 -11.64 -27.48 6.83
C GLU A 386 -11.07 -27.10 5.45
N GLY A 387 -9.79 -26.76 5.39
CA GLY A 387 -9.06 -26.54 4.14
C GLY A 387 -9.41 -25.25 3.38
N ARG A 388 -9.95 -24.25 4.04
CA ARG A 388 -10.34 -22.94 3.44
C ARG A 388 -11.47 -23.06 2.40
N GLN A 389 -12.34 -24.04 2.56
CA GLN A 389 -13.59 -24.16 1.80
C GLN A 389 -14.76 -23.70 2.65
N PHE A 390 -15.81 -23.24 2.01
CA PHE A 390 -17.05 -22.89 2.69
C PHE A 390 -18.25 -23.47 1.94
N ASP A 391 -19.30 -23.78 2.68
CA ASP A 391 -20.58 -24.24 2.17
C ASP A 391 -21.65 -23.17 2.37
N GLY A 392 -22.54 -23.02 1.39
CA GLY A 392 -23.72 -22.16 1.53
C GLY A 392 -24.73 -22.77 2.51
N ILE A 393 -25.30 -21.94 3.36
CA ILE A 393 -26.35 -22.33 4.31
C ILE A 393 -27.71 -22.20 3.62
N ALA A 394 -28.35 -23.33 3.35
CA ALA A 394 -29.66 -23.34 2.69
C ALA A 394 -30.72 -22.56 3.50
N GLY A 395 -31.61 -21.82 2.83
CA GLY A 395 -32.65 -21.02 3.44
C GLY A 395 -32.17 -19.66 3.98
N THR A 396 -30.92 -19.29 3.68
CA THR A 396 -30.36 -17.96 4.04
C THR A 396 -30.17 -17.04 2.84
N GLU A 397 -30.71 -17.43 1.70
CA GLU A 397 -30.67 -16.65 0.47
C GLU A 397 -31.32 -15.27 0.71
N SER A 398 -30.66 -14.24 0.24
CA SER A 398 -31.10 -12.85 0.42
C SER A 398 -30.83 -12.02 -0.82
N LYS A 399 -31.62 -10.97 -0.98
CA LYS A 399 -31.50 -10.02 -2.08
C LYS A 399 -31.22 -8.63 -1.53
N ILE A 400 -30.11 -8.05 -1.96
CA ILE A 400 -29.69 -6.70 -1.57
C ILE A 400 -29.84 -5.78 -2.78
N LYS A 401 -30.64 -4.72 -2.62
CA LYS A 401 -30.77 -3.70 -3.67
C LYS A 401 -29.43 -3.06 -3.93
N ALA A 402 -29.04 -2.98 -5.19
CA ALA A 402 -27.77 -2.41 -5.61
C ALA A 402 -27.90 -1.75 -6.99
N ASP A 403 -27.43 -0.53 -7.08
CA ASP A 403 -27.28 0.21 -8.34
C ASP A 403 -25.83 0.16 -8.83
N VAL A 404 -24.87 -0.02 -7.92
CA VAL A 404 -23.43 -0.14 -8.18
C VAL A 404 -22.82 -1.25 -7.32
N VAL A 405 -21.98 -2.07 -7.93
CA VAL A 405 -21.13 -3.05 -7.24
C VAL A 405 -19.66 -2.69 -7.50
N LEU A 406 -18.88 -2.68 -6.41
CA LEU A 406 -17.43 -2.51 -6.44
C LEU A 406 -16.76 -3.81 -5.96
N ILE A 407 -16.08 -4.53 -6.88
CA ILE A 407 -15.39 -5.78 -6.58
C ILE A 407 -14.02 -5.45 -6.02
N ALA A 408 -13.85 -5.64 -4.71
CA ALA A 408 -12.66 -5.33 -3.92
C ALA A 408 -12.00 -6.58 -3.33
N MET A 409 -11.89 -7.65 -4.13
CA MET A 409 -11.37 -8.97 -3.71
C MET A 409 -9.85 -9.12 -3.85
N GLY A 410 -9.16 -8.02 -4.14
CA GLY A 410 -7.72 -7.96 -4.32
C GLY A 410 -7.27 -8.31 -5.74
N TYR A 411 -5.95 -8.33 -5.91
CA TYR A 411 -5.27 -8.53 -7.19
C TYR A 411 -4.38 -9.77 -7.09
N SER A 412 -3.98 -10.36 -8.19
CA SER A 412 -3.24 -11.64 -8.16
C SER A 412 -1.77 -11.47 -8.54
N HIS A 413 -1.47 -11.10 -9.75
CA HIS A 413 -0.12 -11.11 -10.33
C HIS A 413 0.10 -9.88 -11.21
N PRO A 414 1.33 -9.58 -11.64
CA PRO A 414 1.59 -8.55 -12.66
C PRO A 414 0.97 -8.92 -14.00
N SER A 415 0.86 -7.95 -14.90
CA SER A 415 0.35 -8.19 -16.24
C SER A 415 1.12 -9.31 -16.95
N SER A 416 0.41 -10.24 -17.57
CA SER A 416 1.01 -11.34 -18.36
C SER A 416 1.78 -10.81 -19.57
N ALA A 417 1.44 -9.63 -20.09
CA ALA A 417 2.17 -8.97 -21.17
C ALA A 417 3.63 -8.71 -20.77
N LEU A 418 3.87 -8.17 -19.55
CA LEU A 418 5.22 -7.92 -19.03
C LEU A 418 6.00 -9.22 -18.80
N ILE A 419 5.33 -10.27 -18.28
CA ILE A 419 5.95 -11.59 -18.06
C ILE A 419 6.42 -12.19 -19.38
N LYS A 420 5.58 -12.14 -20.41
CA LYS A 420 5.90 -12.64 -21.76
C LYS A 420 7.01 -11.84 -22.43
N GLU A 421 7.06 -10.52 -22.22
CA GLU A 421 8.04 -9.63 -22.86
C GLU A 421 9.49 -10.03 -22.52
N PHE A 422 9.74 -10.56 -21.31
CA PHE A 422 11.05 -11.06 -20.88
C PHE A 422 11.12 -12.58 -20.76
N ASN A 423 10.07 -13.31 -21.17
CA ASN A 423 9.96 -14.76 -21.04
C ASN A 423 10.28 -15.26 -19.62
N LEU A 424 9.62 -14.66 -18.62
CA LEU A 424 9.92 -14.92 -17.21
C LEU A 424 9.21 -16.16 -16.68
N GLU A 425 9.91 -16.90 -15.83
CA GLU A 425 9.27 -17.93 -14.99
C GLU A 425 8.40 -17.27 -13.91
N THR A 426 7.27 -17.94 -13.62
CA THR A 426 6.34 -17.53 -12.56
C THR A 426 6.16 -18.60 -11.51
N ASP A 427 5.69 -18.18 -10.33
CA ASP A 427 5.21 -19.10 -9.30
C ASP A 427 3.81 -19.65 -9.64
N LYS A 428 3.28 -20.53 -8.79
CA LYS A 428 1.93 -21.14 -8.96
C LYS A 428 0.79 -20.12 -8.93
N ARG A 429 1.05 -18.88 -8.45
CA ARG A 429 0.08 -17.78 -8.40
C ARG A 429 0.23 -16.79 -9.53
N GLY A 430 1.21 -16.99 -10.43
CA GLY A 430 1.49 -16.11 -11.55
C GLY A 430 2.44 -14.94 -11.22
N ASN A 431 3.02 -14.88 -10.02
CA ASN A 431 4.00 -13.86 -9.65
C ASN A 431 5.36 -14.17 -10.29
N ILE A 432 6.16 -13.15 -10.57
CA ILE A 432 7.52 -13.30 -11.10
C ILE A 432 8.37 -14.09 -10.10
N LYS A 433 8.92 -15.22 -10.53
CA LYS A 433 9.75 -16.08 -9.70
C LYS A 433 11.15 -15.49 -9.56
N ALA A 434 11.52 -15.15 -8.32
CA ALA A 434 12.86 -14.73 -7.94
C ALA A 434 13.06 -14.98 -6.44
N ASP A 435 14.14 -15.63 -6.06
CA ASP A 435 14.48 -15.91 -4.67
C ASP A 435 15.04 -14.66 -3.99
N THR A 436 14.91 -14.58 -2.66
CA THR A 436 15.39 -13.41 -1.89
C THR A 436 16.75 -13.65 -1.24
N GLN A 437 17.33 -14.83 -1.39
CA GLN A 437 18.58 -15.24 -0.75
C GLN A 437 19.57 -15.83 -1.76
N GLY A 438 20.82 -15.90 -1.34
CA GLY A 438 21.91 -16.48 -2.13
C GLY A 438 22.49 -15.50 -3.17
N ALA A 439 23.42 -16.02 -3.96
CA ALA A 439 24.15 -15.21 -4.95
C ALA A 439 23.27 -14.62 -6.06
N LYS A 440 22.09 -15.19 -6.30
CA LYS A 440 21.13 -14.73 -7.31
C LYS A 440 19.86 -14.11 -6.68
N ALA A 441 19.99 -13.54 -5.47
CA ALA A 441 18.87 -12.88 -4.80
C ALA A 441 18.20 -11.86 -5.73
N TYR A 442 16.85 -11.87 -5.74
CA TYR A 442 15.99 -11.04 -6.60
C TYR A 442 16.13 -11.24 -8.11
N GLN A 443 17.09 -12.05 -8.60
CA GLN A 443 17.31 -12.32 -10.03
C GLN A 443 16.20 -13.27 -10.55
N THR A 444 15.64 -12.93 -11.72
CA THR A 444 14.64 -13.73 -12.41
C THR A 444 15.28 -14.82 -13.30
N SER A 445 14.48 -15.51 -14.10
CA SER A 445 14.97 -16.41 -15.16
C SER A 445 15.73 -15.69 -16.28
N CYS A 446 15.62 -14.37 -16.40
CA CYS A 446 16.38 -13.53 -17.33
C CYS A 446 17.54 -12.84 -16.58
N GLU A 447 18.77 -13.08 -17.00
CA GLU A 447 20.01 -12.75 -16.24
C GLU A 447 20.10 -11.30 -15.78
N LYS A 448 19.80 -10.31 -16.64
CA LYS A 448 19.85 -8.88 -16.31
C LYS A 448 18.59 -8.34 -15.65
N VAL A 449 17.59 -9.18 -15.40
CA VAL A 449 16.29 -8.79 -14.89
C VAL A 449 16.09 -9.27 -13.47
N LEU A 450 15.89 -8.33 -12.55
CA LEU A 450 15.56 -8.58 -11.15
C LEU A 450 14.12 -8.16 -10.89
N ALA A 451 13.48 -8.68 -9.83
CA ALA A 451 12.09 -8.37 -9.51
C ALA A 451 11.89 -8.08 -8.03
N ALA A 452 11.03 -7.12 -7.70
CA ALA A 452 10.73 -6.73 -6.32
C ALA A 452 9.26 -6.36 -6.11
N GLY A 453 8.84 -6.34 -4.85
CA GLY A 453 7.50 -5.94 -4.42
C GLY A 453 6.41 -6.94 -4.78
N ASP A 454 5.19 -6.44 -4.90
CA ASP A 454 4.00 -7.30 -5.08
C ASP A 454 4.03 -8.11 -6.39
N GLY A 455 4.74 -7.64 -7.41
CA GLY A 455 4.93 -8.39 -8.66
C GLY A 455 5.69 -9.70 -8.49
N ARG A 456 6.55 -9.79 -7.46
CA ARG A 456 7.31 -10.99 -7.08
C ARG A 456 6.64 -11.76 -5.93
N LYS A 457 6.27 -11.06 -4.87
CA LYS A 457 5.78 -11.65 -3.62
C LYS A 457 4.27 -11.96 -3.65
N GLY A 458 3.52 -11.25 -4.48
CA GLY A 458 2.07 -11.10 -4.39
C GLY A 458 1.70 -9.92 -3.48
N GLN A 459 0.43 -9.57 -3.43
CA GLN A 459 -0.06 -8.44 -2.65
C GLN A 459 0.49 -8.42 -1.22
N SER A 460 1.00 -7.26 -0.81
CA SER A 460 1.62 -7.07 0.50
C SER A 460 1.39 -5.65 1.05
N LEU A 461 1.96 -5.35 2.20
CA LEU A 461 1.89 -4.02 2.80
C LEU A 461 2.94 -3.09 2.20
N VAL A 462 2.69 -1.77 2.28
CA VAL A 462 3.60 -0.73 1.78
C VAL A 462 5.02 -0.90 2.33
N VAL A 463 5.17 -1.26 3.61
CA VAL A 463 6.49 -1.47 4.25
C VAL A 463 7.24 -2.68 3.69
N TYR A 464 6.53 -3.76 3.31
CA TYR A 464 7.15 -4.89 2.60
C TYR A 464 7.60 -4.48 1.20
N ALA A 465 6.78 -3.72 0.49
CA ALA A 465 7.14 -3.23 -0.84
C ALA A 465 8.41 -2.37 -0.82
N ILE A 466 8.51 -1.42 0.14
CA ILE A 466 9.70 -0.59 0.34
C ILE A 466 10.92 -1.46 0.71
N ALA A 467 10.77 -2.40 1.65
CA ALA A 467 11.84 -3.30 2.07
C ALA A 467 12.38 -4.13 0.91
N GLU A 468 11.50 -4.73 0.10
CA GLU A 468 11.90 -5.48 -1.09
C GLU A 468 12.60 -4.61 -2.13
N GLY A 469 12.12 -3.38 -2.35
CA GLY A 469 12.79 -2.43 -3.23
C GLY A 469 14.23 -2.14 -2.79
N ARG A 470 14.43 -1.88 -1.49
CA ARG A 470 15.77 -1.67 -0.89
C ARG A 470 16.68 -2.89 -1.06
N GLN A 471 16.17 -4.07 -0.73
CA GLN A 471 16.94 -5.32 -0.81
C GLN A 471 17.27 -5.69 -2.26
N CYS A 472 16.32 -5.51 -3.18
CA CYS A 472 16.54 -5.71 -4.60
C CYS A 472 17.60 -4.74 -5.15
N ALA A 473 17.59 -3.46 -4.73
CA ALA A 473 18.63 -2.51 -5.13
C ALA A 473 20.03 -2.96 -4.70
N LYS A 474 20.18 -3.50 -3.49
CA LYS A 474 21.44 -4.08 -3.05
C LYS A 474 21.85 -5.28 -3.90
N ALA A 475 20.90 -6.16 -4.24
CA ALA A 475 21.16 -7.30 -5.12
C ALA A 475 21.58 -6.88 -6.54
N VAL A 476 21.00 -5.79 -7.06
CA VAL A 476 21.42 -5.18 -8.35
C VAL A 476 22.83 -4.62 -8.26
N ASP A 477 23.15 -3.88 -7.20
CA ASP A 477 24.51 -3.35 -6.98
C ASP A 477 25.54 -4.48 -6.90
N ASP A 478 25.23 -5.55 -6.15
CA ASP A 478 26.08 -6.74 -6.09
C ASP A 478 26.21 -7.45 -7.45
N PHE A 479 25.14 -7.49 -8.25
CA PHE A 479 25.16 -8.05 -9.60
C PHE A 479 26.06 -7.24 -10.55
N LEU A 480 25.95 -5.91 -10.51
CA LEU A 480 26.69 -5.00 -11.39
C LEU A 480 28.18 -4.87 -11.03
N ASN A 481 28.55 -5.21 -9.79
CA ASN A 481 29.92 -5.20 -9.29
C ASN A 481 30.59 -6.60 -9.30
N ARG A 482 29.94 -7.63 -9.86
CA ARG A 482 30.62 -8.93 -10.09
C ARG A 482 31.61 -8.76 -11.20
N GLU A 483 32.88 -9.09 -10.91
CA GLU A 483 33.95 -9.21 -11.88
C GLU A 483 33.79 -10.45 -12.77
#